data_a2599a92390c6a20cfda4e886466c708
#
_entry.id   a2599a92390c6a20cfda4e886466c708
#
_cell.length_a   1.000
_cell.length_b   1.000
_cell.length_c   1.000
_cell.angle_alpha   90.00
_cell.angle_beta   90.00
_cell.angle_gamma   90.00
#
_symmetry.space_group_name_H-M   'P 1'
#
loop_
_entity.id
_entity.type
_entity.pdbx_description
1 polymer ?
#
loop_
_entity_poly.entity_id
_entity_poly.type
_entity_poly.pdbx_seq_one_letter_code
_entity_poly.pdbx_strand_id
1 'polypeptide(L)'
;MSHGLPTAARLICVCALGALLLAPAANADLRVGAADDHPKSSPEVAARFYDAMKDVGMTENRITLLWDSAHPTTITGQENLAAAIRAADADGVRVTLDIYPSKAKALTESRVAPGRFAAFAAEVARTFPTVKDFIIGNEPNKSRFWQPQFNANRSRAACSAYEPVLAASYDALKSVDKSITVVGVGLGPRGTDNPLAPGNLSISPVRCIHDIGLTYRRSKRTKPIMDALSYHPYPNASTDKLDAGYAWPNAGIPDLARIKQAVWDAFHGTGQPTFEEAGMPNGPARTLKLRLNEVGWQVSIPPANRSAYFGKESVVTTDEGTQAAVYGNLIPILACDPSVESVLFFNLVDEANLDRWQSGLMRADWTKRPSYSIVKGAIAAGQTRCTGRRVAWRHDYRPVGVHLNFLGGSRRRSDRNKFWSFVAGSEEGTRYTAGLYRARRPGRVAPTLRALIARSLRTVRMRGAVLRSRGKLVGGWDKVIQFPTKRLKPGYYVYGATVVAEMNAARKATYVGRPFAVVRR
;
A
#
# COMPACT_ATOMS: atom_id res chain seq x y z
N MET A 1 82.00 16.72 41.57
CA MET A 1 81.66 18.08 41.06
C MET A 1 81.07 17.93 39.69
N SER A 2 80.10 18.65 39.37
CA SER A 2 79.37 18.85 38.12
C SER A 2 78.08 18.06 37.94
N HIS A 3 77.05 18.82 37.97
CA HIS A 3 75.65 18.52 37.81
C HIS A 3 75.28 18.18 36.37
N GLY A 4 74.44 17.17 36.16
CA GLY A 4 73.76 16.91 34.88
C GLY A 4 72.27 16.72 35.16
N LEU A 5 71.44 17.64 34.67
CA LEU A 5 69.98 17.66 34.74
C LEU A 5 69.36 16.62 33.77
N PRO A 6 68.21 16.04 34.11
CA PRO A 6 67.56 15.05 33.27
C PRO A 6 66.64 15.70 32.22
N THR A 7 66.70 15.13 31.03
CA THR A 7 65.90 15.48 29.83
C THR A 7 64.47 14.98 30.01
N ALA A 8 63.48 15.90 29.97
CA ALA A 8 62.07 15.57 29.98
C ALA A 8 61.64 14.91 28.66
N ALA A 9 61.15 13.69 28.73
CA ALA A 9 60.46 13.00 27.66
C ALA A 9 59.07 13.58 27.48
N ARG A 10 58.81 14.22 26.35
CA ARG A 10 57.47 14.64 25.93
C ARG A 10 56.70 13.46 25.36
N LEU A 11 55.69 12.99 26.11
CA LEU A 11 54.71 12.02 25.64
C LEU A 11 53.74 12.75 24.66
N ILE A 12 53.85 12.43 23.38
CA ILE A 12 52.84 12.88 22.38
C ILE A 12 51.71 11.85 22.39
N CYS A 13 50.58 12.21 23.04
CA CYS A 13 49.34 11.48 22.90
C CYS A 13 48.74 11.78 21.53
N VAL A 14 48.88 10.86 20.58
CA VAL A 14 48.16 10.87 19.30
C VAL A 14 46.77 10.32 19.58
N CYS A 15 45.80 11.22 19.77
CA CYS A 15 44.37 10.86 19.73
C CYS A 15 43.99 10.55 18.28
N ALA A 16 44.01 9.28 17.91
CA ALA A 16 43.38 8.83 16.67
C ALA A 16 41.86 8.91 16.84
N LEU A 17 41.25 10.04 16.42
CA LEU A 17 39.79 10.10 16.20
C LEU A 17 39.47 9.17 15.02
N GLY A 18 39.05 7.96 15.32
CA GLY A 18 38.41 7.07 14.37
C GLY A 18 37.08 7.69 13.94
N ALA A 19 37.08 8.41 12.81
CA ALA A 19 35.86 8.74 12.10
C ALA A 19 35.25 7.42 11.61
N LEU A 20 34.29 6.88 12.38
CA LEU A 20 33.37 5.88 11.86
C LEU A 20 32.59 6.58 10.73
N LEU A 21 33.08 6.44 9.52
CA LEU A 21 32.30 6.65 8.31
C LEU A 21 31.15 5.64 8.40
N LEU A 22 29.99 6.09 8.87
CA LEU A 22 28.72 5.40 8.64
C LEU A 22 28.57 5.33 7.12
N ALA A 23 29.06 4.25 6.52
CA ALA A 23 28.74 3.93 5.15
C ALA A 23 27.21 3.94 5.06
N PRO A 24 26.60 4.69 4.12
CA PRO A 24 25.17 4.61 3.92
C PRO A 24 24.86 3.13 3.69
N ALA A 25 23.91 2.57 4.47
CA ALA A 25 23.48 1.20 4.30
C ALA A 25 23.18 1.00 2.82
N ALA A 26 23.96 0.18 2.14
CA ALA A 26 23.71 -0.18 0.76
C ALA A 26 22.32 -0.83 0.76
N ASN A 27 21.33 -0.12 0.22
CA ASN A 27 20.02 -0.69 0.11
C ASN A 27 20.10 -1.88 -0.83
N ALA A 28 19.55 -3.00 -0.39
CA ALA A 28 19.41 -4.16 -1.24
C ALA A 28 18.70 -3.77 -2.54
N ASP A 29 19.15 -4.33 -3.65
CA ASP A 29 18.50 -4.16 -4.95
C ASP A 29 17.06 -4.64 -4.87
N LEU A 30 16.17 -4.05 -5.68
CA LEU A 30 14.80 -4.52 -5.85
C LEU A 30 14.84 -5.98 -6.33
N ARG A 31 14.25 -6.90 -5.58
CA ARG A 31 14.11 -8.27 -6.05
C ARG A 31 12.99 -8.34 -7.09
N VAL A 32 13.28 -9.00 -8.21
CA VAL A 32 12.33 -9.25 -9.29
C VAL A 32 12.08 -10.75 -9.35
N GLY A 33 10.82 -11.15 -9.49
CA GLY A 33 10.45 -12.55 -9.52
C GLY A 33 9.09 -12.82 -10.15
N ALA A 34 8.55 -14.00 -9.88
CA ALA A 34 7.24 -14.43 -10.37
C ALA A 34 6.34 -14.95 -9.23
N ALA A 35 5.06 -14.64 -9.30
CA ALA A 35 4.01 -15.31 -8.55
C ALA A 35 3.43 -16.39 -9.46
N ASP A 36 3.85 -17.63 -9.28
CA ASP A 36 3.54 -18.70 -10.23
C ASP A 36 3.59 -20.06 -9.55
N ASP A 37 2.60 -20.88 -9.84
CA ASP A 37 2.37 -22.19 -9.25
C ASP A 37 2.86 -23.38 -10.13
N HIS A 38 3.35 -23.13 -11.34
CA HIS A 38 3.83 -24.17 -12.24
C HIS A 38 4.87 -25.11 -11.61
N PRO A 39 5.84 -24.63 -10.78
CA PRO A 39 6.87 -25.49 -10.20
C PRO A 39 6.34 -26.64 -9.36
N LYS A 40 5.17 -26.50 -8.74
CA LYS A 40 4.59 -27.57 -7.90
C LYS A 40 3.80 -28.64 -8.68
N SER A 41 3.80 -28.58 -10.03
CA SER A 41 3.09 -29.56 -10.86
C SER A 41 3.84 -30.88 -10.98
N SER A 42 5.15 -30.82 -11.22
CA SER A 42 6.06 -31.98 -11.21
C SER A 42 7.52 -31.52 -11.06
N PRO A 43 8.46 -32.42 -10.71
CA PRO A 43 9.89 -32.12 -10.64
C PRO A 43 10.47 -31.58 -11.97
N GLU A 44 10.03 -32.13 -13.11
CA GLU A 44 10.50 -31.71 -14.44
C GLU A 44 10.03 -30.30 -14.78
N VAL A 45 8.78 -29.97 -14.45
CA VAL A 45 8.24 -28.61 -14.61
C VAL A 45 8.97 -27.63 -13.68
N ALA A 46 9.27 -28.04 -12.44
CA ALA A 46 10.04 -27.22 -11.51
C ALA A 46 11.42 -26.88 -12.07
N ALA A 47 12.18 -27.86 -12.55
CA ALA A 47 13.50 -27.63 -13.13
C ALA A 47 13.43 -26.66 -14.31
N ARG A 48 12.55 -26.92 -15.28
CA ARG A 48 12.37 -26.04 -16.45
C ARG A 48 11.97 -24.62 -16.06
N PHE A 49 11.14 -24.49 -15.03
CA PHE A 49 10.66 -23.19 -14.57
C PHE A 49 11.79 -22.35 -13.93
N TYR A 50 12.58 -22.96 -13.07
CA TYR A 50 13.70 -22.26 -12.42
C TYR A 50 14.86 -21.98 -13.37
N ASP A 51 15.11 -22.83 -14.36
CA ASP A 51 16.01 -22.54 -15.48
C ASP A 51 15.56 -21.25 -16.21
N ALA A 52 14.25 -21.13 -16.49
CA ALA A 52 13.71 -19.93 -17.13
C ALA A 52 13.81 -18.68 -16.23
N MET A 53 13.53 -18.79 -14.93
CA MET A 53 13.73 -17.70 -13.97
C MET A 53 15.18 -17.24 -13.93
N LYS A 54 16.13 -18.17 -13.86
CA LYS A 54 17.55 -17.90 -13.86
C LYS A 54 18.00 -17.23 -15.16
N ASP A 55 17.51 -17.68 -16.31
CA ASP A 55 17.78 -17.03 -17.60
C ASP A 55 17.29 -15.58 -17.63
N VAL A 56 16.14 -15.28 -17.04
CA VAL A 56 15.65 -13.89 -16.90
C VAL A 56 16.45 -13.07 -15.87
N GLY A 57 17.07 -13.72 -14.88
CA GLY A 57 17.71 -13.09 -13.73
C GLY A 57 16.74 -12.85 -12.56
N MET A 58 15.61 -13.54 -12.52
CA MET A 58 14.66 -13.48 -11.41
C MET A 58 15.15 -14.26 -10.20
N THR A 59 14.89 -13.75 -9.00
CA THR A 59 15.45 -14.28 -7.74
C THR A 59 14.41 -14.63 -6.68
N GLU A 60 13.12 -14.46 -6.96
CA GLU A 60 12.05 -14.77 -6.01
C GLU A 60 10.86 -15.42 -6.72
N ASN A 61 10.35 -16.54 -6.18
CA ASN A 61 9.11 -17.17 -6.61
C ASN A 61 8.11 -17.27 -5.45
N ARG A 62 6.91 -16.77 -5.64
CA ARG A 62 5.79 -16.98 -4.73
C ARG A 62 4.99 -18.20 -5.20
N ILE A 63 4.83 -19.17 -4.32
CA ILE A 63 4.05 -20.40 -4.54
C ILE A 63 2.86 -20.42 -3.57
N THR A 64 1.69 -20.76 -4.08
CA THR A 64 0.46 -20.91 -3.29
C THR A 64 0.41 -22.26 -2.58
N LEU A 65 0.06 -22.24 -1.29
CA LEU A 65 -0.28 -23.43 -0.52
C LEU A 65 -1.66 -23.27 0.12
N LEU A 66 -2.61 -24.10 -0.29
CA LEU A 66 -3.97 -24.04 0.22
C LEU A 66 -4.15 -24.84 1.50
N TRP A 67 -4.75 -24.21 2.52
CA TRP A 67 -5.17 -24.87 3.73
C TRP A 67 -6.62 -25.40 3.58
N ASP A 68 -6.81 -26.68 3.86
CA ASP A 68 -8.15 -27.29 3.92
C ASP A 68 -8.60 -27.44 5.38
N SER A 69 -9.70 -26.77 5.75
CA SER A 69 -10.28 -26.85 7.09
C SER A 69 -10.81 -28.24 7.46
N ALA A 70 -11.11 -29.10 6.48
CA ALA A 70 -11.50 -30.48 6.70
C ALA A 70 -10.30 -31.39 7.04
N HIS A 71 -9.11 -31.04 6.51
CA HIS A 71 -7.85 -31.77 6.73
C HIS A 71 -6.77 -30.78 7.23
N PRO A 72 -6.93 -30.20 8.44
CA PRO A 72 -6.21 -29.00 8.86
C PRO A 72 -4.71 -29.20 9.10
N THR A 73 -4.21 -30.44 9.10
CA THR A 73 -2.80 -30.79 9.27
C THR A 73 -2.13 -31.32 8.00
N THR A 74 -2.90 -31.51 6.91
CA THR A 74 -2.40 -32.11 5.68
C THR A 74 -1.82 -31.06 4.73
N ILE A 75 -0.55 -31.20 4.37
CA ILE A 75 0.10 -30.40 3.33
C ILE A 75 -0.18 -31.10 1.98
N THR A 76 -1.16 -30.57 1.25
CA THR A 76 -1.55 -31.13 -0.05
C THR A 76 -0.42 -30.93 -1.08
N GLY A 77 -0.05 -31.99 -1.80
CA GLY A 77 1.01 -31.94 -2.81
C GLY A 77 2.41 -31.76 -2.22
N GLN A 78 2.64 -32.18 -0.97
CA GLN A 78 3.88 -31.98 -0.22
C GLN A 78 5.13 -32.42 -0.99
N GLU A 79 5.09 -33.55 -1.69
CA GLU A 79 6.26 -34.09 -2.43
C GLU A 79 6.66 -33.18 -3.59
N ASN A 80 5.69 -32.77 -4.41
CA ASN A 80 5.93 -31.85 -5.51
C ASN A 80 6.38 -30.46 -5.02
N LEU A 81 5.78 -29.97 -3.93
CA LEU A 81 6.21 -28.72 -3.31
C LEU A 81 7.64 -28.82 -2.78
N ALA A 82 8.00 -29.95 -2.15
CA ALA A 82 9.38 -30.21 -1.71
C ALA A 82 10.36 -30.28 -2.89
N ALA A 83 9.97 -30.88 -4.00
CA ALA A 83 10.78 -30.91 -5.23
C ALA A 83 10.97 -29.49 -5.80
N ALA A 84 9.90 -28.69 -5.86
CA ALA A 84 9.96 -27.31 -6.32
C ALA A 84 10.90 -26.45 -5.45
N ILE A 85 10.80 -26.58 -4.11
CA ILE A 85 11.67 -25.85 -3.18
C ILE A 85 13.14 -26.24 -3.37
N ARG A 86 13.44 -27.56 -3.48
CA ARG A 86 14.82 -28.01 -3.74
C ARG A 86 15.38 -27.50 -5.06
N ALA A 87 14.57 -27.48 -6.12
CA ALA A 87 14.98 -26.95 -7.41
C ALA A 87 15.24 -25.43 -7.33
N ALA A 88 14.39 -24.67 -6.62
CA ALA A 88 14.59 -23.25 -6.38
C ALA A 88 15.89 -22.98 -5.60
N ASP A 89 16.12 -23.73 -4.51
CA ASP A 89 17.34 -23.61 -3.68
C ASP A 89 18.61 -23.88 -4.50
N ALA A 90 18.58 -24.88 -5.40
CA ALA A 90 19.70 -25.21 -6.28
C ALA A 90 20.04 -24.09 -7.27
N ASP A 91 19.04 -23.33 -7.72
CA ASP A 91 19.19 -22.20 -8.63
C ASP A 91 19.32 -20.83 -7.92
N GLY A 92 19.37 -20.82 -6.59
CA GLY A 92 19.47 -19.60 -5.80
C GLY A 92 18.22 -18.74 -5.83
N VAL A 93 17.05 -19.31 -6.15
CA VAL A 93 15.76 -18.64 -6.16
C VAL A 93 15.10 -18.76 -4.79
N ARG A 94 14.76 -17.61 -4.20
CA ARG A 94 14.05 -17.51 -2.92
C ARG A 94 12.58 -17.92 -3.10
N VAL A 95 12.11 -18.89 -2.33
CA VAL A 95 10.71 -19.27 -2.30
C VAL A 95 9.97 -18.51 -1.21
N THR A 96 8.86 -17.89 -1.56
CA THR A 96 7.86 -17.34 -0.66
C THR A 96 6.61 -18.20 -0.72
N LEU A 97 6.20 -18.81 0.41
CA LEU A 97 4.96 -19.59 0.45
C LEU A 97 3.79 -18.69 0.85
N ASP A 98 2.76 -18.64 0.02
CA ASP A 98 1.51 -17.95 0.31
C ASP A 98 0.46 -18.95 0.80
N ILE A 99 0.15 -18.89 2.09
CA ILE A 99 -0.76 -19.81 2.75
C ILE A 99 -2.12 -19.14 2.96
N TYR A 100 -3.16 -19.69 2.36
CA TYR A 100 -4.53 -19.23 2.57
C TYR A 100 -5.56 -20.38 2.46
N PRO A 101 -6.79 -20.20 2.98
CA PRO A 101 -7.77 -21.28 2.96
C PRO A 101 -8.30 -21.57 1.57
N SER A 102 -8.56 -22.85 1.28
CA SER A 102 -9.17 -23.33 0.03
C SER A 102 -10.63 -22.84 -0.14
N LYS A 103 -11.31 -22.52 0.96
CA LYS A 103 -12.69 -22.01 0.98
C LYS A 103 -12.75 -20.67 1.69
N ALA A 104 -13.39 -19.68 1.06
CA ALA A 104 -13.46 -18.30 1.56
C ALA A 104 -14.07 -18.14 2.96
N LYS A 105 -14.90 -19.09 3.44
CA LYS A 105 -15.52 -19.08 4.77
C LYS A 105 -14.72 -19.85 5.82
N ALA A 106 -13.74 -20.66 5.45
CA ALA A 106 -13.11 -21.63 6.33
C ALA A 106 -12.55 -21.03 7.63
N LEU A 107 -12.06 -19.79 7.61
CA LEU A 107 -11.52 -19.10 8.80
C LEU A 107 -12.58 -18.40 9.66
N THR A 108 -13.83 -18.34 9.21
CA THR A 108 -14.93 -17.68 9.90
C THR A 108 -16.04 -18.64 10.36
N GLU A 109 -16.00 -19.90 9.93
CA GLU A 109 -17.00 -20.92 10.27
C GLU A 109 -16.86 -21.43 11.71
N SER A 110 -15.68 -21.34 12.30
CA SER A 110 -15.40 -21.83 13.65
C SER A 110 -14.43 -20.92 14.40
N ARG A 111 -14.68 -20.73 15.69
CA ARG A 111 -13.77 -19.97 16.58
C ARG A 111 -12.39 -20.59 16.72
N VAL A 112 -12.23 -21.90 16.46
CA VAL A 112 -10.93 -22.59 16.53
C VAL A 112 -10.18 -22.60 15.20
N ALA A 113 -10.84 -22.23 14.09
CA ALA A 113 -10.22 -22.24 12.75
C ALA A 113 -8.96 -21.35 12.66
N PRO A 114 -8.92 -20.12 13.18
CA PRO A 114 -7.71 -19.30 13.18
C PRO A 114 -6.51 -19.97 13.85
N GLY A 115 -6.72 -20.61 15.00
CA GLY A 115 -5.65 -21.34 15.71
C GLY A 115 -5.16 -22.58 14.95
N ARG A 116 -6.07 -23.35 14.32
CA ARG A 116 -5.70 -24.48 13.48
C ARG A 116 -4.93 -24.06 12.23
N PHE A 117 -5.33 -22.96 11.61
CA PHE A 117 -4.62 -22.37 10.47
C PHE A 117 -3.20 -21.91 10.87
N ALA A 118 -3.05 -21.24 12.01
CA ALA A 118 -1.76 -20.82 12.53
C ALA A 118 -0.85 -22.02 12.85
N ALA A 119 -1.41 -23.10 13.43
CA ALA A 119 -0.68 -24.34 13.68
C ALA A 119 -0.23 -25.02 12.37
N PHE A 120 -1.07 -25.01 11.34
CA PHE A 120 -0.71 -25.49 10.01
C PHE A 120 0.44 -24.67 9.40
N ALA A 121 0.39 -23.34 9.45
CA ALA A 121 1.48 -22.49 8.97
C ALA A 121 2.81 -22.80 9.67
N ALA A 122 2.78 -23.04 10.99
CA ALA A 122 3.96 -23.45 11.73
C ALA A 122 4.47 -24.85 11.33
N GLU A 123 3.56 -25.79 11.01
CA GLU A 123 3.95 -27.11 10.52
C GLU A 123 4.59 -27.04 9.14
N VAL A 124 4.03 -26.24 8.23
CA VAL A 124 4.66 -25.97 6.93
C VAL A 124 6.08 -25.41 7.10
N ALA A 125 6.28 -24.49 8.02
CA ALA A 125 7.62 -23.93 8.29
C ALA A 125 8.61 -24.98 8.86
N ARG A 126 8.15 -25.94 9.66
CA ARG A 126 8.99 -27.06 10.13
C ARG A 126 9.30 -28.05 9.01
N THR A 127 8.32 -28.32 8.15
CA THR A 127 8.47 -29.26 7.01
C THR A 127 9.44 -28.70 5.96
N PHE A 128 9.44 -27.38 5.74
CA PHE A 128 10.29 -26.71 4.75
C PHE A 128 11.22 -25.67 5.39
N PRO A 129 12.24 -26.09 6.14
CA PRO A 129 13.05 -25.20 6.98
C PRO A 129 13.93 -24.22 6.17
N THR A 130 14.15 -24.45 4.88
CA THR A 130 14.85 -23.52 3.98
C THR A 130 14.00 -22.33 3.59
N VAL A 131 12.66 -22.47 3.60
CA VAL A 131 11.74 -21.37 3.33
C VAL A 131 11.66 -20.44 4.52
N LYS A 132 11.96 -19.16 4.30
CA LYS A 132 11.97 -18.13 5.35
C LYS A 132 10.90 -17.06 5.17
N ASP A 133 10.12 -17.12 4.10
CA ASP A 133 9.11 -16.12 3.78
C ASP A 133 7.73 -16.76 3.65
N PHE A 134 6.79 -16.26 4.45
CA PHE A 134 5.42 -16.77 4.48
C PHE A 134 4.44 -15.62 4.36
N ILE A 135 3.62 -15.63 3.31
CA ILE A 135 2.46 -14.75 3.18
C ILE A 135 1.29 -15.45 3.86
N ILE A 136 0.56 -14.70 4.69
CA ILE A 136 -0.58 -15.19 5.45
C ILE A 136 -1.85 -14.59 4.88
N GLY A 137 -2.58 -15.40 4.12
CA GLY A 137 -3.81 -15.01 3.45
C GLY A 137 -3.61 -14.32 2.11
N ASN A 138 -4.58 -14.49 1.22
CA ASN A 138 -4.64 -13.86 -0.09
C ASN A 138 -5.92 -13.03 -0.20
N GLU A 139 -5.80 -11.77 -0.54
CA GLU A 139 -6.86 -10.78 -0.78
C GLU A 139 -8.08 -10.90 0.17
N PRO A 140 -7.90 -10.82 1.50
CA PRO A 140 -9.02 -10.91 2.43
C PRO A 140 -10.05 -9.80 2.23
N ASN A 141 -9.71 -8.78 1.47
CA ASN A 141 -10.61 -7.71 1.06
C ASN A 141 -11.52 -8.06 -0.14
N LYS A 142 -11.51 -9.34 -0.60
CA LYS A 142 -12.32 -9.87 -1.71
C LYS A 142 -13.15 -11.06 -1.27
N SER A 143 -14.43 -11.10 -1.65
CA SER A 143 -15.33 -12.21 -1.30
C SER A 143 -14.92 -13.57 -1.88
N ARG A 144 -14.09 -13.58 -2.93
CA ARG A 144 -13.50 -14.80 -3.49
C ARG A 144 -12.62 -15.54 -2.49
N PHE A 145 -11.89 -14.79 -1.64
CA PHE A 145 -10.89 -15.36 -0.74
C PHE A 145 -11.28 -15.28 0.74
N TRP A 146 -12.22 -14.39 1.09
CA TRP A 146 -12.69 -14.21 2.46
C TRP A 146 -14.17 -13.87 2.54
N GLN A 147 -14.91 -14.59 3.36
CA GLN A 147 -16.34 -14.34 3.63
C GLN A 147 -16.65 -14.48 5.12
N PRO A 148 -17.61 -13.65 5.65
CA PRO A 148 -18.29 -12.58 4.94
C PRO A 148 -17.44 -11.32 4.78
N GLN A 149 -17.68 -10.52 3.73
CA GLN A 149 -17.07 -9.18 3.59
C GLN A 149 -17.75 -8.14 4.49
N PHE A 150 -19.05 -8.28 4.68
CA PHE A 150 -19.87 -7.38 5.50
C PHE A 150 -20.73 -8.18 6.47
N ASN A 151 -20.99 -7.60 7.64
CA ASN A 151 -21.95 -8.10 8.63
C ASN A 151 -23.40 -7.91 8.17
N ALA A 152 -24.36 -8.54 8.86
CA ALA A 152 -25.79 -8.38 8.60
C ALA A 152 -26.24 -6.91 8.73
N ASN A 153 -25.63 -6.14 9.62
CA ASN A 153 -25.87 -4.70 9.77
C ASN A 153 -25.15 -3.83 8.73
N ARG A 154 -24.59 -4.44 7.67
CA ARG A 154 -23.86 -3.80 6.57
C ARG A 154 -22.52 -3.15 6.94
N SER A 155 -22.03 -3.31 8.17
CA SER A 155 -20.68 -2.89 8.53
C SER A 155 -19.63 -3.84 7.93
N ARG A 156 -18.41 -3.33 7.63
CA ARG A 156 -17.30 -4.16 7.14
C ARG A 156 -16.90 -5.18 8.18
N ALA A 157 -16.62 -6.42 7.74
CA ALA A 157 -16.33 -7.56 8.60
C ALA A 157 -14.96 -8.18 8.31
N ALA A 158 -14.65 -8.45 7.04
CA ALA A 158 -13.54 -9.31 6.63
C ALA A 158 -12.20 -8.90 7.23
N CYS A 159 -11.79 -7.65 7.08
CA CYS A 159 -10.47 -7.19 7.48
C CYS A 159 -10.29 -7.15 9.00
N SER A 160 -11.37 -6.87 9.75
CA SER A 160 -11.36 -6.98 11.21
C SER A 160 -11.25 -8.44 11.67
N ALA A 161 -11.86 -9.38 10.95
CA ALA A 161 -11.79 -10.81 11.27
C ALA A 161 -10.46 -11.44 10.83
N TYR A 162 -9.79 -10.87 9.84
CA TYR A 162 -8.49 -11.32 9.37
C TYR A 162 -7.34 -11.00 10.35
N GLU A 163 -7.39 -9.88 11.06
CA GLU A 163 -6.29 -9.48 11.97
C GLU A 163 -5.92 -10.54 13.00
N PRO A 164 -6.86 -11.18 13.75
CA PRO A 164 -6.50 -12.22 14.71
C PRO A 164 -5.85 -13.45 14.06
N VAL A 165 -6.19 -13.77 12.81
CA VAL A 165 -5.58 -14.87 12.06
C VAL A 165 -4.13 -14.55 11.76
N LEU A 166 -3.86 -13.33 11.27
CA LEU A 166 -2.50 -12.88 11.00
C LEU A 166 -1.65 -12.83 12.28
N ALA A 167 -2.22 -12.32 13.38
CA ALA A 167 -1.53 -12.25 14.67
C ALA A 167 -1.16 -13.63 15.23
N ALA A 168 -2.09 -14.60 15.17
CA ALA A 168 -1.85 -15.97 15.60
C ALA A 168 -0.80 -16.67 14.73
N SER A 169 -0.87 -16.49 13.41
CA SER A 169 0.09 -17.05 12.46
C SER A 169 1.49 -16.44 12.64
N TYR A 170 1.57 -15.13 12.91
CA TYR A 170 2.83 -14.47 13.24
C TYR A 170 3.50 -15.13 14.46
N ASP A 171 2.76 -15.27 15.56
CA ASP A 171 3.30 -15.86 16.78
C ASP A 171 3.71 -17.33 16.57
N ALA A 172 2.91 -18.11 15.83
CA ALA A 172 3.19 -19.51 15.53
C ALA A 172 4.44 -19.67 14.66
N LEU A 173 4.58 -18.90 13.59
CA LEU A 173 5.75 -18.92 12.71
C LEU A 173 7.03 -18.47 13.44
N LYS A 174 6.95 -17.38 14.21
CA LYS A 174 8.08 -16.88 15.01
C LYS A 174 8.49 -17.82 16.15
N SER A 175 7.60 -18.71 16.60
CA SER A 175 7.95 -19.77 17.55
C SER A 175 8.75 -20.90 16.92
N VAL A 176 8.59 -21.13 15.60
CA VAL A 176 9.39 -22.11 14.85
C VAL A 176 10.79 -21.56 14.61
N ASP A 177 10.88 -20.37 14.03
CA ASP A 177 12.15 -19.69 13.77
C ASP A 177 11.94 -18.17 13.75
N LYS A 178 12.69 -17.45 14.59
CA LYS A 178 12.63 -15.98 14.66
C LYS A 178 13.08 -15.28 13.38
N SER A 179 13.87 -15.95 12.53
CA SER A 179 14.34 -15.42 11.24
C SER A 179 13.27 -15.44 10.16
N ILE A 180 12.17 -16.18 10.34
CA ILE A 180 11.05 -16.19 9.39
C ILE A 180 10.49 -14.78 9.20
N THR A 181 10.32 -14.37 7.96
CA THR A 181 9.61 -13.15 7.58
C THR A 181 8.12 -13.46 7.40
N VAL A 182 7.28 -12.91 8.25
CA VAL A 182 5.83 -13.00 8.10
C VAL A 182 5.34 -11.83 7.27
N VAL A 183 4.80 -12.14 6.12
CA VAL A 183 4.29 -11.14 5.17
C VAL A 183 2.77 -11.06 5.32
N GLY A 184 2.29 -9.88 5.67
CA GLY A 184 0.86 -9.66 5.92
C GLY A 184 0.11 -9.24 4.68
N VAL A 185 -1.08 -9.67 4.59
CA VAL A 185 -2.34 -9.28 4.00
C VAL A 185 -2.53 -9.70 2.54
N GLY A 186 -1.63 -9.42 1.60
CA GLY A 186 -1.88 -9.69 0.17
C GLY A 186 -3.13 -8.96 -0.34
N LEU A 187 -3.19 -7.63 -0.21
CA LEU A 187 -4.41 -6.87 -0.55
C LEU A 187 -4.55 -6.62 -2.04
N GLY A 188 -5.74 -6.90 -2.58
CA GLY A 188 -6.12 -6.43 -3.91
C GLY A 188 -6.34 -4.91 -3.96
N PRO A 189 -6.11 -4.26 -5.14
CA PRO A 189 -5.98 -2.80 -5.27
C PRO A 189 -7.29 -2.04 -5.13
N ARG A 190 -8.42 -2.71 -5.25
CA ARG A 190 -9.75 -2.07 -5.27
C ARG A 190 -10.80 -2.84 -4.51
N GLY A 191 -11.78 -2.09 -3.99
CA GLY A 191 -13.01 -2.60 -3.40
C GLY A 191 -14.17 -1.66 -3.67
N THR A 192 -15.38 -2.20 -3.71
CA THR A 192 -16.60 -1.41 -3.91
C THR A 192 -17.03 -0.69 -2.64
N ASP A 193 -16.66 -1.22 -1.47
CA ASP A 193 -17.14 -0.79 -0.14
C ASP A 193 -18.68 -0.74 -0.03
N ASN A 194 -19.35 -1.45 -0.91
CA ASN A 194 -20.81 -1.48 -1.00
C ASN A 194 -21.33 -2.87 -0.62
N PRO A 195 -22.00 -3.03 0.54
CA PRO A 195 -22.56 -4.31 0.98
C PRO A 195 -23.72 -4.81 0.11
N LEU A 196 -24.21 -3.98 -0.80
CA LEU A 196 -25.31 -4.30 -1.73
C LEU A 196 -24.81 -4.43 -3.19
N ALA A 197 -23.51 -4.43 -3.42
CA ALA A 197 -22.98 -4.59 -4.76
C ALA A 197 -23.36 -5.97 -5.33
N PRO A 198 -23.83 -6.03 -6.60
CA PRO A 198 -24.01 -7.32 -7.25
C PRO A 198 -22.66 -8.01 -7.48
N GLY A 199 -22.59 -9.30 -7.25
CA GLY A 199 -21.42 -10.13 -7.53
C GLY A 199 -20.32 -10.04 -6.47
N ASN A 200 -19.13 -9.59 -6.84
CA ASN A 200 -17.93 -9.65 -6.01
C ASN A 200 -17.91 -8.56 -4.92
N LEU A 201 -18.46 -8.86 -3.75
CA LEU A 201 -18.36 -7.99 -2.58
C LEU A 201 -16.91 -7.78 -2.19
N SER A 202 -16.53 -6.54 -1.92
CA SER A 202 -15.13 -6.21 -1.65
C SER A 202 -14.99 -4.92 -0.83
N ILE A 203 -13.89 -4.86 -0.07
CA ILE A 203 -13.48 -3.72 0.74
C ILE A 203 -12.26 -3.08 0.09
N SER A 204 -12.21 -1.75 -0.02
CA SER A 204 -11.05 -1.04 -0.53
C SER A 204 -9.81 -1.24 0.36
N PRO A 205 -8.59 -1.24 -0.20
CA PRO A 205 -7.38 -1.52 0.58
C PRO A 205 -7.15 -0.54 1.73
N VAL A 206 -7.39 0.76 1.53
CA VAL A 206 -7.24 1.77 2.59
C VAL A 206 -8.15 1.49 3.78
N ARG A 207 -9.41 1.12 3.52
CA ARG A 207 -10.37 0.80 4.58
C ARG A 207 -10.10 -0.55 5.23
N CYS A 208 -9.60 -1.50 4.46
CA CYS A 208 -9.18 -2.78 5.00
C CYS A 208 -8.01 -2.61 6.00
N ILE A 209 -6.96 -1.90 5.61
CA ILE A 209 -5.82 -1.59 6.49
C ILE A 209 -6.29 -0.87 7.77
N HIS A 210 -7.19 0.10 7.63
CA HIS A 210 -7.77 0.79 8.78
C HIS A 210 -8.50 -0.16 9.74
N ASP A 211 -9.32 -1.09 9.22
CA ASP A 211 -10.08 -2.02 10.03
C ASP A 211 -9.16 -3.04 10.73
N ILE A 212 -8.08 -3.51 10.08
CA ILE A 212 -7.02 -4.30 10.69
C ILE A 212 -6.38 -3.53 11.85
N GLY A 213 -5.98 -2.27 11.63
CA GLY A 213 -5.37 -1.43 12.66
C GLY A 213 -6.30 -1.14 13.85
N LEU A 214 -7.60 -0.96 13.63
CA LEU A 214 -8.57 -0.81 14.71
C LEU A 214 -8.67 -2.06 15.56
N THR A 215 -8.67 -3.25 14.95
CA THR A 215 -8.72 -4.53 15.67
C THR A 215 -7.43 -4.75 16.45
N TYR A 216 -6.28 -4.51 15.83
CA TYR A 216 -4.97 -4.56 16.50
C TYR A 216 -4.93 -3.66 17.75
N ARG A 217 -5.36 -2.40 17.65
CA ARG A 217 -5.40 -1.48 18.79
C ARG A 217 -6.35 -1.93 19.90
N ARG A 218 -7.51 -2.52 19.54
CA ARG A 218 -8.48 -3.07 20.51
C ARG A 218 -7.96 -4.30 21.24
N SER A 219 -7.16 -5.14 20.57
CA SER A 219 -6.54 -6.32 21.19
C SER A 219 -5.47 -5.97 22.22
N LYS A 220 -5.02 -4.70 22.26
CA LYS A 220 -3.90 -4.21 23.10
C LYS A 220 -2.58 -4.97 22.87
N ARG A 221 -2.45 -5.58 21.69
CA ARG A 221 -1.24 -6.28 21.31
C ARG A 221 -0.07 -5.31 21.21
N THR A 222 1.10 -5.72 21.73
CA THR A 222 2.36 -4.95 21.68
C THR A 222 3.39 -5.54 20.72
N LYS A 223 3.17 -6.79 20.26
CA LYS A 223 4.02 -7.46 19.27
C LYS A 223 3.57 -7.15 17.84
N PRO A 224 4.46 -7.16 16.86
CA PRO A 224 4.07 -7.08 15.45
C PRO A 224 3.09 -8.21 15.03
N ILE A 225 2.38 -7.99 13.95
CA ILE A 225 1.58 -9.01 13.25
C ILE A 225 2.16 -9.34 11.86
N MET A 226 3.08 -8.51 11.37
CA MET A 226 3.78 -8.72 10.10
C MET A 226 5.15 -8.02 10.11
N ASP A 227 6.10 -8.57 9.34
CA ASP A 227 7.43 -7.99 9.08
C ASP A 227 7.47 -7.26 7.74
N ALA A 228 6.62 -7.63 6.78
CA ALA A 228 6.41 -6.97 5.49
C ALA A 228 4.93 -6.97 5.11
N LEU A 229 4.53 -6.02 4.27
CA LEU A 229 3.18 -5.93 3.70
C LEU A 229 3.19 -6.47 2.27
N SER A 230 2.36 -7.49 1.99
CA SER A 230 2.04 -7.94 0.63
C SER A 230 0.94 -7.06 0.03
N TYR A 231 1.13 -6.65 -1.22
CA TYR A 231 0.18 -5.84 -1.95
C TYR A 231 0.15 -6.23 -3.43
N HIS A 232 -1.05 -6.24 -4.04
CA HIS A 232 -1.29 -6.65 -5.42
C HIS A 232 -1.79 -5.45 -6.24
N PRO A 233 -0.92 -4.54 -6.73
CA PRO A 233 -1.33 -3.30 -7.37
C PRO A 233 -1.66 -3.48 -8.86
N TYR A 234 -2.55 -4.42 -9.20
CA TYR A 234 -3.03 -4.57 -10.56
C TYR A 234 -3.62 -3.27 -11.11
N PRO A 235 -3.53 -3.01 -12.42
CA PRO A 235 -4.23 -1.89 -13.05
C PRO A 235 -5.75 -2.06 -12.96
N ASN A 236 -6.51 -0.99 -13.19
CA ASN A 236 -7.97 -1.10 -13.25
C ASN A 236 -8.42 -1.84 -14.52
N ALA A 237 -7.71 -1.61 -15.63
CA ALA A 237 -7.82 -2.38 -16.87
C ALA A 237 -6.42 -2.59 -17.46
N SER A 238 -6.21 -3.69 -18.21
CA SER A 238 -4.90 -3.98 -18.83
C SER A 238 -4.51 -2.98 -19.93
N THR A 239 -5.40 -2.11 -20.33
CA THR A 239 -5.14 -0.97 -21.23
C THR A 239 -4.65 0.28 -20.48
N ASP A 240 -4.67 0.28 -19.16
CA ASP A 240 -4.22 1.42 -18.36
C ASP A 240 -2.70 1.56 -18.45
N LYS A 241 -2.25 2.82 -18.55
CA LYS A 241 -0.83 3.15 -18.45
C LYS A 241 -0.33 2.97 -17.02
N LEU A 242 0.99 2.87 -16.87
CA LEU A 242 1.63 2.67 -15.56
C LEU A 242 1.37 3.82 -14.58
N ASP A 243 1.11 5.02 -15.06
CA ASP A 243 0.79 6.22 -14.27
C ASP A 243 -0.72 6.37 -13.99
N ALA A 244 -1.56 5.50 -14.52
CA ALA A 244 -2.99 5.49 -14.21
C ALA A 244 -3.22 4.98 -12.79
N GLY A 245 -3.69 5.87 -11.91
CA GLY A 245 -4.03 5.56 -10.53
C GLY A 245 -5.50 5.23 -10.32
N TYR A 246 -5.85 5.00 -9.08
CA TYR A 246 -7.23 4.78 -8.66
C TYR A 246 -7.77 5.98 -7.88
N ALA A 247 -9.07 6.20 -7.99
CA ALA A 247 -9.76 7.07 -7.04
C ALA A 247 -9.65 6.50 -5.61
N TRP A 248 -9.48 7.41 -4.63
CA TRP A 248 -9.52 7.04 -3.22
C TRP A 248 -10.86 6.35 -2.88
N PRO A 249 -10.90 5.26 -2.09
CA PRO A 249 -9.85 4.68 -1.24
C PRO A 249 -9.13 3.46 -1.85
N ASN A 250 -9.14 3.31 -3.16
CA ASN A 250 -8.41 2.28 -3.89
C ASN A 250 -6.99 2.77 -4.21
N ALA A 251 -6.08 1.87 -4.61
CA ALA A 251 -4.71 2.23 -4.92
C ALA A 251 -4.09 1.29 -5.95
N GLY A 252 -3.40 1.85 -6.93
CA GLY A 252 -2.57 1.14 -7.92
C GLY A 252 -1.08 1.43 -7.70
N ILE A 253 -0.27 1.19 -8.72
CA ILE A 253 1.17 1.47 -8.69
C ILE A 253 1.48 2.94 -8.33
N PRO A 254 0.87 3.95 -8.98
CA PRO A 254 1.19 5.36 -8.66
C PRO A 254 0.65 5.80 -7.29
N ASP A 255 -0.24 5.01 -6.68
CA ASP A 255 -0.87 5.33 -5.40
C ASP A 255 -0.21 4.64 -4.19
N LEU A 256 0.97 4.04 -4.32
CA LEU A 256 1.63 3.31 -3.21
C LEU A 256 1.86 4.17 -1.97
N ALA A 257 2.05 5.47 -2.13
CA ALA A 257 2.11 6.41 -1.01
C ALA A 257 0.83 6.42 -0.17
N ARG A 258 -0.34 6.20 -0.80
CA ARG A 258 -1.64 6.09 -0.11
C ARG A 258 -1.71 4.84 0.76
N ILE A 259 -1.18 3.71 0.31
CA ILE A 259 -1.09 2.47 1.09
C ILE A 259 -0.17 2.66 2.29
N LYS A 260 0.99 3.29 2.10
CA LYS A 260 1.93 3.60 3.18
C LYS A 260 1.30 4.52 4.24
N GLN A 261 0.56 5.55 3.79
CA GLN A 261 -0.18 6.43 4.69
C GLN A 261 -1.28 5.68 5.46
N ALA A 262 -2.00 4.78 4.82
CA ALA A 262 -3.01 3.97 5.48
C ALA A 262 -2.40 3.08 6.58
N VAL A 263 -1.24 2.47 6.33
CA VAL A 263 -0.50 1.69 7.32
C VAL A 263 -0.03 2.57 8.49
N TRP A 264 0.50 3.76 8.20
CA TRP A 264 0.88 4.70 9.25
C TRP A 264 -0.34 5.12 10.09
N ASP A 265 -1.44 5.49 9.46
CA ASP A 265 -2.69 5.86 10.16
C ASP A 265 -3.20 4.72 11.06
N ALA A 266 -3.06 3.48 10.61
CA ALA A 266 -3.49 2.29 11.34
C ALA A 266 -2.59 1.96 12.54
N PHE A 267 -1.26 2.08 12.40
CA PHE A 267 -0.32 1.45 13.32
C PHE A 267 0.69 2.38 14.02
N HIS A 268 0.81 3.67 13.63
CA HIS A 268 1.77 4.55 14.30
C HIS A 268 1.52 4.60 15.81
N GLY A 269 2.59 4.66 16.59
CA GLY A 269 2.53 4.61 18.05
C GLY A 269 2.09 3.28 18.64
N THR A 270 2.20 2.18 17.88
CA THR A 270 1.95 0.80 18.35
C THR A 270 3.19 -0.07 18.21
N GLY A 271 3.10 -1.35 18.59
CA GLY A 271 4.20 -2.32 18.40
C GLY A 271 4.35 -2.84 16.96
N GLN A 272 3.42 -2.51 16.04
CA GLN A 272 3.54 -2.86 14.64
C GLN A 272 4.34 -1.79 13.88
N PRO A 273 5.47 -2.14 13.21
CA PRO A 273 6.23 -1.22 12.38
C PRO A 273 5.41 -0.63 11.23
N THR A 274 5.79 0.58 10.81
CA THR A 274 5.26 1.28 9.63
C THR A 274 6.36 1.45 8.58
N PHE A 275 6.07 2.20 7.49
CA PHE A 275 7.06 2.46 6.43
C PHE A 275 8.00 3.64 6.73
N GLU A 276 7.95 4.20 7.93
CA GLU A 276 8.89 5.26 8.33
C GLU A 276 10.31 4.70 8.42
N GLU A 277 11.27 5.47 7.95
CA GLU A 277 12.68 5.05 7.99
C GLU A 277 13.19 4.96 9.44
N ALA A 278 13.94 3.90 9.72
CA ALA A 278 14.66 3.77 10.98
C ALA A 278 15.65 4.95 11.15
N GLY A 279 15.69 5.55 12.34
CA GLY A 279 16.58 6.69 12.62
C GLY A 279 15.93 8.07 12.49
N MET A 280 14.68 8.17 12.07
CA MET A 280 13.91 9.41 12.24
C MET A 280 13.70 9.69 13.75
N PRO A 281 13.74 10.95 14.20
CA PRO A 281 13.38 11.30 15.57
C PRO A 281 11.99 10.71 15.88
N ASN A 282 11.92 9.75 16.83
CA ASN A 282 10.74 8.97 17.18
C ASN A 282 10.30 7.92 16.13
N GLY A 283 11.14 7.56 15.16
CA GLY A 283 10.90 6.48 14.21
C GLY A 283 11.03 5.09 14.88
N PRO A 284 10.37 4.04 14.33
CA PRO A 284 10.45 2.69 14.84
C PRO A 284 11.86 2.09 14.65
N ALA A 285 12.23 1.16 15.53
CA ALA A 285 13.50 0.43 15.43
C ALA A 285 13.60 -0.45 14.14
N ARG A 286 12.47 -0.75 13.51
CA ARG A 286 12.37 -1.52 12.26
C ARG A 286 11.40 -0.82 11.31
N THR A 287 11.76 -0.79 10.04
CA THR A 287 10.92 -0.29 8.95
C THR A 287 10.20 -1.45 8.28
N LEU A 288 8.88 -1.33 8.12
CA LEU A 288 8.09 -2.27 7.33
C LEU A 288 8.54 -2.24 5.87
N LYS A 289 8.56 -3.39 5.19
CA LYS A 289 8.83 -3.49 3.77
C LYS A 289 7.55 -3.78 2.99
N LEU A 290 7.49 -3.24 1.77
CA LEU A 290 6.40 -3.47 0.82
C LEU A 290 6.86 -4.49 -0.22
N ARG A 291 6.12 -5.57 -0.35
CA ARG A 291 6.31 -6.61 -1.37
C ARG A 291 5.14 -6.60 -2.32
N LEU A 292 5.38 -6.30 -3.58
CA LEU A 292 4.36 -6.35 -4.62
C LEU A 292 4.29 -7.77 -5.17
N ASN A 293 3.57 -8.63 -4.45
CA ASN A 293 3.59 -10.07 -4.68
C ASN A 293 2.76 -10.55 -5.88
N GLU A 294 1.99 -9.66 -6.49
CA GLU A 294 1.31 -9.90 -7.76
C GLU A 294 1.18 -8.59 -8.54
N VAL A 295 1.73 -8.57 -9.75
CA VAL A 295 1.59 -7.46 -10.70
C VAL A 295 1.41 -8.05 -12.09
N GLY A 296 0.39 -7.61 -12.84
CA GLY A 296 0.14 -8.17 -14.16
C GLY A 296 -0.71 -7.29 -15.06
N TRP A 297 -0.36 -7.25 -16.34
CA TRP A 297 -1.16 -6.69 -17.44
C TRP A 297 -1.53 -7.82 -18.37
N GLN A 298 -2.82 -8.15 -18.42
CA GLN A 298 -3.32 -9.28 -19.21
C GLN A 298 -3.31 -8.95 -20.70
N VAL A 299 -2.83 -9.89 -21.52
CA VAL A 299 -2.65 -9.68 -22.96
C VAL A 299 -3.57 -10.59 -23.78
N SER A 300 -3.94 -10.10 -24.96
CA SER A 300 -4.62 -10.91 -25.96
C SER A 300 -3.65 -11.94 -26.55
N ILE A 301 -4.15 -13.13 -26.83
CA ILE A 301 -3.33 -14.22 -27.40
C ILE A 301 -3.26 -14.05 -28.92
N PRO A 302 -2.05 -13.95 -29.50
CA PRO A 302 -1.88 -13.92 -30.95
C PRO A 302 -2.48 -15.16 -31.62
N PRO A 303 -3.09 -15.07 -32.82
CA PRO A 303 -3.69 -16.21 -33.52
C PRO A 303 -2.76 -17.41 -33.68
N ALA A 304 -1.47 -17.17 -33.94
CA ALA A 304 -0.46 -18.23 -34.08
C ALA A 304 -0.24 -19.08 -32.81
N ASN A 305 -0.54 -18.53 -31.62
CA ASN A 305 -0.36 -19.21 -30.34
C ASN A 305 -1.68 -19.70 -29.74
N ARG A 306 -2.81 -19.49 -30.42
CA ARG A 306 -4.16 -19.77 -29.88
C ARG A 306 -4.38 -21.24 -29.52
N SER A 307 -3.72 -22.17 -30.22
CA SER A 307 -3.81 -23.60 -29.97
C SER A 307 -3.30 -24.06 -28.61
N ALA A 308 -2.46 -23.25 -27.96
CA ALA A 308 -1.96 -23.53 -26.60
C ALA A 308 -2.96 -23.12 -25.48
N TYR A 309 -4.11 -22.55 -25.86
CA TYR A 309 -5.09 -22.03 -24.91
C TYR A 309 -6.49 -22.60 -25.17
N PHE A 310 -7.29 -22.64 -24.10
CA PHE A 310 -8.70 -23.02 -24.14
C PHE A 310 -9.55 -22.03 -23.31
N GLY A 311 -10.88 -22.16 -23.40
CA GLY A 311 -11.79 -21.26 -22.73
C GLY A 311 -12.00 -19.93 -23.49
N LYS A 312 -12.53 -18.94 -22.82
CA LYS A 312 -12.88 -17.65 -23.39
C LYS A 312 -12.30 -16.50 -22.58
N GLU A 313 -11.71 -15.54 -23.27
CA GLU A 313 -11.26 -14.29 -22.62
C GLU A 313 -12.45 -13.53 -22.03
N SER A 314 -12.36 -13.18 -20.76
CA SER A 314 -13.45 -12.54 -19.99
C SER A 314 -13.14 -11.11 -19.54
N VAL A 315 -11.92 -10.62 -19.79
CA VAL A 315 -11.48 -9.28 -19.38
C VAL A 315 -10.91 -8.48 -20.54
N VAL A 316 -10.79 -7.17 -20.36
CA VAL A 316 -10.14 -6.30 -21.34
C VAL A 316 -8.63 -6.55 -21.28
N THR A 317 -8.06 -6.91 -22.43
CA THR A 317 -6.64 -7.21 -22.60
C THR A 317 -5.91 -6.08 -23.34
N THR A 318 -4.60 -6.03 -23.22
CA THR A 318 -3.71 -5.21 -24.04
C THR A 318 -2.94 -6.08 -25.05
N ASP A 319 -2.07 -5.51 -25.85
CA ASP A 319 -1.14 -6.24 -26.71
C ASP A 319 0.19 -6.56 -25.97
N GLU A 320 0.96 -7.53 -26.49
CA GLU A 320 2.23 -7.96 -25.90
C GLU A 320 3.31 -6.87 -25.89
N GLY A 321 3.30 -5.93 -26.86
CA GLY A 321 4.24 -4.81 -26.92
C GLY A 321 3.97 -3.79 -25.81
N THR A 322 2.70 -3.46 -25.60
CA THR A 322 2.27 -2.58 -24.50
C THR A 322 2.63 -3.19 -23.14
N GLN A 323 2.37 -4.49 -22.92
CA GLN A 323 2.78 -5.19 -21.70
C GLN A 323 4.30 -5.10 -21.49
N ALA A 324 5.08 -5.36 -22.53
CA ALA A 324 6.53 -5.32 -22.46
C ALA A 324 7.06 -3.93 -22.05
N ALA A 325 6.50 -2.87 -22.63
CA ALA A 325 6.84 -1.49 -22.29
C ALA A 325 6.49 -1.16 -20.82
N VAL A 326 5.32 -1.61 -20.34
CA VAL A 326 4.92 -1.42 -18.93
C VAL A 326 5.88 -2.13 -18.00
N TYR A 327 6.20 -3.40 -18.25
CA TYR A 327 7.06 -4.21 -17.35
C TYR A 327 8.49 -3.67 -17.30
N GLY A 328 9.04 -3.22 -18.45
CA GLY A 328 10.36 -2.61 -18.50
C GLY A 328 10.45 -1.29 -17.71
N ASN A 329 9.40 -0.45 -17.79
CA ASN A 329 9.36 0.82 -17.07
C ASN A 329 9.04 0.67 -15.57
N LEU A 330 8.37 -0.40 -15.18
CA LEU A 330 7.98 -0.65 -13.79
C LEU A 330 9.19 -0.87 -12.88
N ILE A 331 10.18 -1.65 -13.34
CA ILE A 331 11.35 -2.05 -12.54
C ILE A 331 12.13 -0.83 -12.02
N PRO A 332 12.61 0.11 -12.86
CA PRO A 332 13.39 1.26 -12.39
C PRO A 332 12.58 2.24 -11.52
N ILE A 333 11.27 2.34 -11.74
CA ILE A 333 10.39 3.17 -10.90
C ILE A 333 10.34 2.60 -9.49
N LEU A 334 10.10 1.28 -9.35
CA LEU A 334 10.01 0.62 -8.05
C LEU A 334 11.36 0.54 -7.34
N ALA A 335 12.45 0.36 -8.07
CA ALA A 335 13.81 0.35 -7.51
C ALA A 335 14.16 1.66 -6.78
N CYS A 336 13.55 2.79 -7.15
CA CYS A 336 13.78 4.08 -6.51
C CYS A 336 12.88 4.35 -5.28
N ASP A 337 11.99 3.43 -4.94
CA ASP A 337 11.21 3.48 -3.71
C ASP A 337 11.85 2.58 -2.63
N PRO A 338 12.55 3.13 -1.63
CA PRO A 338 13.31 2.33 -0.66
C PRO A 338 12.43 1.45 0.25
N SER A 339 11.12 1.66 0.26
CA SER A 339 10.19 0.80 0.99
C SER A 339 9.77 -0.43 0.21
N VAL A 340 9.88 -0.42 -1.14
CA VAL A 340 9.58 -1.58 -1.98
C VAL A 340 10.77 -2.54 -1.98
N GLU A 341 10.53 -3.77 -1.59
CA GLU A 341 11.56 -4.81 -1.47
C GLU A 341 11.55 -5.79 -2.64
N SER A 342 10.36 -6.13 -3.16
CA SER A 342 10.23 -7.02 -4.30
C SER A 342 9.01 -6.69 -5.18
N VAL A 343 9.10 -7.11 -6.45
CA VAL A 343 8.00 -7.11 -7.41
C VAL A 343 7.95 -8.48 -8.11
N LEU A 344 6.79 -9.13 -8.04
CA LEU A 344 6.56 -10.44 -8.65
C LEU A 344 5.52 -10.31 -9.75
N PHE A 345 5.91 -10.66 -10.97
CA PHE A 345 4.99 -10.72 -12.10
C PHE A 345 4.04 -11.92 -11.95
N PHE A 346 2.80 -11.71 -12.22
CA PHE A 346 1.78 -12.74 -12.22
C PHE A 346 1.38 -13.06 -13.68
N ASN A 347 1.97 -14.07 -14.34
CA ASN A 347 2.88 -15.13 -13.92
C ASN A 347 4.26 -15.04 -14.62
N LEU A 348 5.13 -16.05 -14.52
CA LEU A 348 6.23 -16.27 -15.48
C LEU A 348 5.67 -16.94 -16.74
N VAL A 349 4.88 -18.00 -16.56
CA VAL A 349 4.22 -18.77 -17.64
C VAL A 349 2.71 -18.60 -17.51
N ASP A 350 2.03 -18.34 -18.62
CA ASP A 350 0.57 -18.15 -18.61
C ASP A 350 -0.18 -19.39 -18.14
N GLU A 351 -1.31 -19.17 -17.51
CA GLU A 351 -2.35 -20.19 -17.40
C GLU A 351 -3.00 -20.43 -18.78
N ALA A 352 -3.11 -21.71 -19.19
CA ALA A 352 -3.66 -22.07 -20.50
C ALA A 352 -5.18 -21.79 -20.62
N ASN A 353 -5.90 -21.72 -19.50
CA ASN A 353 -7.31 -21.38 -19.47
C ASN A 353 -7.51 -19.87 -19.55
N LEU A 354 -8.15 -19.37 -20.60
CA LEU A 354 -8.42 -17.94 -20.84
C LEU A 354 -9.39 -17.31 -19.82
N ASP A 355 -10.12 -18.11 -19.04
CA ASP A 355 -10.87 -17.59 -17.89
C ASP A 355 -9.95 -17.22 -16.70
N ARG A 356 -8.66 -17.50 -16.82
CA ARG A 356 -7.60 -17.22 -15.84
C ARG A 356 -6.72 -16.07 -16.32
N TRP A 357 -5.41 -16.12 -16.00
CA TRP A 357 -4.50 -15.00 -16.25
C TRP A 357 -3.49 -15.29 -17.36
N GLN A 358 -3.43 -14.38 -18.33
CA GLN A 358 -2.46 -14.38 -19.44
C GLN A 358 -1.60 -13.13 -19.35
N SER A 359 -0.91 -12.95 -18.23
CA SER A 359 -0.03 -11.81 -17.98
C SER A 359 1.45 -12.22 -17.81
N GLY A 360 1.78 -13.48 -18.10
CA GLY A 360 3.11 -14.04 -18.00
C GLY A 360 4.12 -13.43 -18.98
N LEU A 361 5.41 -13.65 -18.69
CA LEU A 361 6.51 -13.33 -19.60
C LEU A 361 6.65 -14.37 -20.70
N MET A 362 6.08 -15.55 -20.47
CA MET A 362 6.01 -16.67 -21.42
C MET A 362 4.56 -17.07 -21.62
N ARG A 363 4.26 -17.58 -22.81
CA ARG A 363 2.94 -18.14 -23.16
C ARG A 363 2.75 -19.53 -22.56
N ALA A 364 1.55 -20.06 -22.59
CA ALA A 364 1.24 -21.40 -22.05
C ALA A 364 2.02 -22.55 -22.71
N ASP A 365 2.48 -22.36 -23.94
CA ASP A 365 3.40 -23.28 -24.65
C ASP A 365 4.89 -23.05 -24.31
N TRP A 366 5.19 -22.18 -23.35
CA TRP A 366 6.53 -21.77 -22.94
C TRP A 366 7.29 -20.96 -23.98
N THR A 367 6.66 -20.46 -25.02
CA THR A 367 7.29 -19.51 -25.93
C THR A 367 7.41 -18.13 -25.27
N LYS A 368 8.53 -17.46 -25.52
CA LYS A 368 8.84 -16.16 -24.89
C LYS A 368 8.03 -15.04 -25.52
N ARG A 369 7.51 -14.13 -24.68
CA ARG A 369 6.93 -12.87 -25.12
C ARG A 369 8.00 -11.76 -25.24
N PRO A 370 7.70 -10.63 -25.89
CA PRO A 370 8.59 -9.48 -25.88
C PRO A 370 8.94 -9.02 -24.46
N SER A 371 8.00 -9.10 -23.50
CA SER A 371 8.21 -8.79 -22.08
C SER A 371 9.31 -9.62 -21.42
N TYR A 372 9.53 -10.87 -21.86
CA TYR A 372 10.61 -11.70 -21.36
C TYR A 372 12.00 -11.06 -21.60
N SER A 373 12.25 -10.66 -22.84
CA SER A 373 13.53 -10.03 -23.21
C SER A 373 13.72 -8.66 -22.58
N ILE A 374 12.64 -7.89 -22.45
CA ILE A 374 12.69 -6.56 -21.83
C ILE A 374 12.98 -6.65 -20.33
N VAL A 375 12.32 -7.55 -19.60
CA VAL A 375 12.57 -7.74 -18.16
C VAL A 375 13.98 -8.29 -17.94
N LYS A 376 14.41 -9.28 -18.73
CA LYS A 376 15.79 -9.80 -18.70
C LYS A 376 16.81 -8.68 -18.94
N GLY A 377 16.60 -7.86 -19.96
CA GLY A 377 17.46 -6.72 -20.28
C GLY A 377 17.51 -5.69 -19.15
N ALA A 378 16.36 -5.37 -18.53
CA ALA A 378 16.29 -4.44 -17.41
C ALA A 378 17.06 -4.93 -16.18
N ILE A 379 16.95 -6.22 -15.85
CA ILE A 379 17.68 -6.82 -14.72
C ILE A 379 19.20 -6.83 -15.03
N ALA A 380 19.59 -7.31 -16.21
CA ALA A 380 20.99 -7.38 -16.63
C ALA A 380 21.66 -5.99 -16.70
N ALA A 381 20.92 -4.95 -17.06
CA ALA A 381 21.37 -3.55 -17.06
C ALA A 381 21.44 -2.93 -15.65
N GLY A 382 21.13 -3.68 -14.58
CA GLY A 382 21.15 -3.19 -13.20
C GLY A 382 20.05 -2.21 -12.85
N GLN A 383 18.93 -2.19 -13.62
CA GLN A 383 17.79 -1.30 -13.36
C GLN A 383 17.01 -1.67 -12.07
N THR A 384 17.37 -2.77 -11.43
CA THR A 384 16.95 -3.14 -10.07
C THR A 384 17.55 -2.23 -9.00
N ARG A 385 18.56 -1.43 -9.35
CA ARG A 385 19.13 -0.35 -8.52
C ARG A 385 18.56 0.99 -8.92
N CYS A 386 18.31 1.82 -7.93
CA CYS A 386 17.92 3.20 -8.22
C CYS A 386 19.10 4.00 -8.77
N THR A 387 19.05 4.35 -10.03
CA THR A 387 19.99 5.27 -10.69
C THR A 387 19.53 6.73 -10.65
N GLY A 388 18.25 6.96 -10.29
CA GLY A 388 17.63 8.27 -10.18
C GLY A 388 17.58 8.80 -8.76
N ARG A 389 16.65 9.72 -8.52
CA ARG A 389 16.40 10.26 -7.19
C ARG A 389 15.61 9.26 -6.35
N ARG A 390 16.15 8.82 -5.23
CA ARG A 390 15.40 8.08 -4.22
C ARG A 390 14.38 8.99 -3.56
N VAL A 391 13.16 8.53 -3.49
CA VAL A 391 12.07 9.24 -2.82
C VAL A 391 11.65 8.43 -1.59
N ALA A 392 12.30 8.72 -0.46
CA ALA A 392 11.86 8.17 0.82
C ALA A 392 10.44 8.68 1.12
N TRP A 393 9.55 7.78 1.44
CA TRP A 393 8.21 8.14 1.82
C TRP A 393 8.19 8.75 3.23
N ARG A 394 7.35 9.80 3.39
CA ARG A 394 7.06 10.43 4.69
C ARG A 394 5.56 10.51 4.87
N HIS A 395 5.11 10.27 6.10
CA HIS A 395 3.70 10.42 6.43
C HIS A 395 3.26 11.89 6.47
N ASP A 396 1.99 12.09 6.21
CA ASP A 396 1.33 13.39 6.31
C ASP A 396 0.60 13.52 7.65
N TYR A 397 0.91 14.58 8.40
CA TYR A 397 0.17 14.94 9.62
C TYR A 397 -1.15 15.67 9.36
N ARG A 398 -1.43 16.01 8.10
CA ARG A 398 -2.62 16.74 7.67
C ARG A 398 -3.35 15.93 6.60
N PRO A 399 -4.66 16.15 6.41
CA PRO A 399 -5.35 15.58 5.25
C PRO A 399 -4.70 16.03 3.94
N VAL A 400 -4.51 15.06 3.02
CA VAL A 400 -3.76 15.26 1.78
C VAL A 400 -4.61 16.01 0.74
N GLY A 401 -3.98 16.93 0.00
CA GLY A 401 -4.58 17.61 -1.16
C GLY A 401 -5.80 18.46 -0.85
N VAL A 402 -5.97 18.91 0.41
CA VAL A 402 -7.11 19.76 0.78
C VAL A 402 -6.99 21.14 0.17
N HIS A 403 -8.02 21.55 -0.55
CA HIS A 403 -8.15 22.91 -1.09
C HIS A 403 -9.54 23.50 -0.81
N LEU A 404 -9.58 24.83 -0.72
CA LEU A 404 -10.79 25.62 -0.51
C LEU A 404 -10.73 26.84 -1.40
N ASN A 405 -11.58 26.89 -2.42
CA ASN A 405 -11.62 27.96 -3.41
C ASN A 405 -12.96 28.69 -3.40
N PHE A 406 -12.90 30.01 -3.50
CA PHE A 406 -14.11 30.83 -3.66
C PHE A 406 -14.58 30.75 -5.11
N LEU A 407 -15.81 30.28 -5.33
CA LEU A 407 -16.43 30.23 -6.65
C LEU A 407 -17.15 31.51 -7.04
N GLY A 408 -17.76 32.17 -6.07
CA GLY A 408 -18.55 33.35 -6.31
C GLY A 408 -19.66 33.52 -5.29
N GLY A 409 -20.38 34.61 -5.43
CA GLY A 409 -21.50 34.92 -4.57
C GLY A 409 -21.92 36.37 -4.69
N SER A 410 -23.06 36.72 -4.14
CA SER A 410 -23.51 38.09 -4.06
C SER A 410 -22.71 38.87 -3.02
N ARG A 411 -22.08 39.94 -3.44
CA ARG A 411 -21.49 40.94 -2.52
C ARG A 411 -22.54 41.90 -1.97
N ARG A 412 -23.69 41.97 -2.64
CA ARG A 412 -24.81 42.84 -2.27
C ARG A 412 -25.99 42.00 -1.81
N ARG A 413 -26.68 42.43 -0.77
CA ARG A 413 -27.84 41.75 -0.21
C ARG A 413 -29.04 41.68 -1.17
N SER A 414 -29.08 42.61 -2.13
CA SER A 414 -30.13 42.75 -3.13
C SER A 414 -29.93 41.93 -4.40
N ASP A 415 -28.74 41.32 -4.60
CA ASP A 415 -28.43 40.57 -5.80
C ASP A 415 -29.26 39.27 -5.87
N ARG A 416 -29.55 38.81 -7.10
CA ARG A 416 -30.30 37.57 -7.36
C ARG A 416 -29.59 36.32 -6.84
N ASN A 417 -28.27 36.40 -6.64
CA ASN A 417 -27.47 35.28 -6.16
C ASN A 417 -27.69 35.09 -4.65
N LYS A 418 -28.37 34.01 -4.28
CA LYS A 418 -28.82 33.73 -2.90
C LYS A 418 -27.76 33.11 -2.01
N PHE A 419 -26.59 32.73 -2.56
CA PHE A 419 -25.57 31.99 -1.84
C PHE A 419 -24.17 32.52 -2.07
N TRP A 420 -23.32 32.44 -1.03
CA TRP A 420 -21.89 32.42 -1.14
C TRP A 420 -21.44 30.99 -1.37
N SER A 421 -20.73 30.71 -2.46
CA SER A 421 -20.35 29.38 -2.89
C SER A 421 -18.82 29.21 -2.85
N PHE A 422 -18.40 28.12 -2.24
CA PHE A 422 -17.00 27.72 -2.11
C PHE A 422 -16.86 26.31 -2.62
N VAL A 423 -15.77 26.01 -3.33
CA VAL A 423 -15.37 24.63 -3.63
C VAL A 423 -14.45 24.14 -2.54
N ALA A 424 -14.69 22.96 -2.05
CA ALA A 424 -13.80 22.23 -1.17
C ALA A 424 -13.53 20.84 -1.76
N GLY A 425 -12.28 20.45 -1.83
CA GLY A 425 -11.85 19.13 -2.26
C GLY A 425 -10.74 18.58 -1.36
N SER A 426 -10.46 17.29 -1.51
CA SER A 426 -9.37 16.57 -0.85
C SER A 426 -8.99 15.35 -1.67
N GLU A 427 -7.73 14.97 -1.71
CA GLU A 427 -7.29 13.72 -2.35
C GLU A 427 -7.70 12.46 -1.58
N GLU A 428 -8.01 12.60 -0.29
CA GLU A 428 -8.50 11.53 0.57
C GLU A 428 -9.89 11.83 1.13
N GLY A 429 -10.59 10.79 1.62
CA GLY A 429 -11.86 10.96 2.32
C GLY A 429 -11.69 11.77 3.60
N THR A 430 -12.50 12.83 3.76
CA THR A 430 -12.42 13.72 4.91
C THR A 430 -13.80 14.14 5.41
N ARG A 431 -13.86 14.57 6.67
CA ARG A 431 -15.00 15.27 7.24
C ARG A 431 -14.64 16.73 7.42
N TYR A 432 -15.55 17.63 7.04
CA TYR A 432 -15.34 19.07 7.23
C TYR A 432 -16.37 19.71 8.16
N THR A 433 -15.94 20.75 8.85
CA THR A 433 -16.80 21.74 9.48
C THR A 433 -16.38 23.10 8.94
N ALA A 434 -17.22 23.68 8.08
CA ALA A 434 -17.00 24.99 7.50
C ALA A 434 -17.92 26.05 8.12
N GLY A 435 -17.50 27.30 8.12
CA GLY A 435 -18.30 28.40 8.64
C GLY A 435 -17.90 29.76 8.08
N LEU A 436 -18.84 30.72 8.17
CA LEU A 436 -18.58 32.12 7.96
C LEU A 436 -18.45 32.81 9.33
N TYR A 437 -17.39 33.58 9.48
CA TYR A 437 -17.02 34.27 10.70
C TYR A 437 -16.98 35.78 10.44
N ARG A 438 -17.37 36.61 11.39
CA ARG A 438 -17.15 38.05 11.29
C ARG A 438 -15.66 38.35 11.36
N ALA A 439 -15.20 39.21 10.44
CA ALA A 439 -13.83 39.68 10.37
C ALA A 439 -13.79 41.19 10.67
N ARG A 440 -12.65 41.69 11.18
CA ARG A 440 -12.40 43.13 11.25
C ARG A 440 -12.09 43.65 9.84
N ARG A 441 -12.40 44.92 9.60
CA ARG A 441 -12.04 45.58 8.32
C ARG A 441 -10.52 45.47 8.11
N PRO A 442 -10.06 44.96 6.95
CA PRO A 442 -8.63 44.95 6.65
C PRO A 442 -8.07 46.38 6.69
N GLY A 443 -6.97 46.60 7.41
CA GLY A 443 -6.27 47.90 7.40
C GLY A 443 -5.69 48.22 6.02
N ARG A 444 -5.42 49.50 5.73
CA ARG A 444 -4.91 49.98 4.43
C ARG A 444 -3.49 49.52 4.08
N VAL A 445 -2.72 49.04 5.03
CA VAL A 445 -1.35 48.55 4.80
C VAL A 445 -1.42 47.06 4.55
N ALA A 446 -1.10 46.63 3.33
CA ALA A 446 -0.96 45.22 2.96
C ALA A 446 0.39 44.70 3.48
N PRO A 447 0.43 43.95 4.60
CA PRO A 447 1.61 43.15 4.92
C PRO A 447 1.77 42.07 3.86
N THR A 448 2.99 41.59 3.65
CA THR A 448 3.27 40.47 2.73
C THR A 448 2.25 39.35 2.92
N LEU A 449 1.91 38.62 1.84
CA LEU A 449 0.90 37.54 1.82
C LEU A 449 1.09 36.55 3.00
N ARG A 450 2.34 36.28 3.41
CA ARG A 450 2.70 35.46 4.58
C ARG A 450 2.25 36.06 5.92
N ALA A 451 2.37 37.37 6.10
CA ALA A 451 1.95 38.05 7.32
C ALA A 451 0.41 38.18 7.41
N LEU A 452 -0.28 38.28 6.27
CA LEU A 452 -1.75 38.24 6.18
C LEU A 452 -2.28 36.86 6.56
N ILE A 453 -1.66 35.77 6.08
CA ILE A 453 -2.01 34.40 6.44
C ILE A 453 -1.75 34.12 7.92
N ALA A 454 -0.58 34.54 8.45
CA ALA A 454 -0.23 34.33 9.85
C ALA A 454 -1.12 35.16 10.81
N ARG A 455 -1.50 36.38 10.42
CA ARG A 455 -2.38 37.25 11.20
C ARG A 455 -3.85 36.80 11.19
N SER A 456 -4.35 36.32 10.05
CA SER A 456 -5.70 35.75 9.93
C SER A 456 -5.85 34.44 10.73
N LEU A 457 -4.81 33.61 10.80
CA LEU A 457 -4.79 32.38 11.60
C LEU A 457 -4.80 32.66 13.13
N ARG A 458 -4.20 33.78 13.59
CA ARG A 458 -4.18 34.14 15.01
C ARG A 458 -5.44 34.88 15.49
N THR A 459 -6.18 35.54 14.60
CA THR A 459 -7.33 36.38 14.96
C THR A 459 -8.70 35.74 14.77
N VAL A 460 -8.78 34.64 14.01
CA VAL A 460 -10.04 33.92 13.82
C VAL A 460 -10.15 32.81 14.87
N ARG A 461 -10.66 33.17 16.07
CA ARG A 461 -11.21 32.15 16.96
C ARG A 461 -12.41 31.52 16.22
N MET A 462 -12.30 30.26 15.83
CA MET A 462 -13.37 29.49 15.16
C MET A 462 -14.60 29.28 16.07
N ARG A 463 -14.69 29.99 17.20
CA ARG A 463 -15.87 30.07 18.07
C ARG A 463 -16.72 31.25 17.61
N GLY A 464 -18.00 30.97 17.29
CA GLY A 464 -18.93 32.01 16.91
C GLY A 464 -19.16 32.18 15.40
N ALA A 465 -19.10 31.10 14.62
CA ALA A 465 -19.52 31.13 13.22
C ALA A 465 -20.96 31.65 13.07
N VAL A 466 -21.14 32.64 12.21
CA VAL A 466 -22.48 33.19 11.90
C VAL A 466 -23.31 32.18 11.12
N LEU A 467 -22.68 31.45 10.23
CA LEU A 467 -23.27 30.35 9.46
C LEU A 467 -22.33 29.15 9.51
N ARG A 468 -22.87 27.95 9.54
CA ARG A 468 -22.11 26.69 9.58
C ARG A 468 -22.61 25.71 8.54
N SER A 469 -21.68 24.92 8.00
CA SER A 469 -21.94 23.76 7.16
C SER A 469 -21.05 22.60 7.63
N ARG A 470 -21.57 21.38 7.62
CA ARG A 470 -20.82 20.17 7.96
C ARG A 470 -21.08 19.11 6.90
N GLY A 471 -20.12 18.25 6.65
CA GLY A 471 -20.30 17.16 5.70
C GLY A 471 -19.04 16.36 5.49
N LYS A 472 -19.06 15.55 4.43
CA LYS A 472 -17.94 14.75 3.95
C LYS A 472 -17.47 15.27 2.61
N LEU A 473 -16.15 15.23 2.38
CA LEU A 473 -15.53 15.32 1.07
C LEU A 473 -15.12 13.90 0.69
N VAL A 474 -15.50 13.51 -0.51
CA VAL A 474 -15.08 12.22 -1.09
C VAL A 474 -13.73 12.46 -1.73
N GLY A 475 -12.76 11.58 -1.45
CA GLY A 475 -11.40 11.72 -1.99
C GLY A 475 -11.39 11.81 -3.51
N GLY A 476 -10.67 12.80 -4.03
CA GLY A 476 -10.58 13.08 -5.47
C GLY A 476 -11.78 13.83 -6.08
N TRP A 477 -12.76 14.26 -5.26
CA TRP A 477 -13.94 14.97 -5.75
C TRP A 477 -14.14 16.30 -5.06
N ASP A 478 -14.48 17.31 -5.84
CA ASP A 478 -14.82 18.63 -5.35
C ASP A 478 -16.29 18.72 -4.93
N LYS A 479 -16.53 19.47 -3.86
CA LYS A 479 -17.87 19.74 -3.33
C LYS A 479 -18.12 21.22 -3.21
N VAL A 480 -19.27 21.66 -3.71
CA VAL A 480 -19.74 23.05 -3.52
C VAL A 480 -20.37 23.18 -2.15
N ILE A 481 -19.81 24.06 -1.32
CA ILE A 481 -20.37 24.46 -0.01
C ILE A 481 -21.04 25.82 -0.16
N GLN A 482 -22.31 25.92 0.20
CA GLN A 482 -23.12 27.12 0.03
C GLN A 482 -23.57 27.69 1.37
N PHE A 483 -23.51 29.02 1.49
CA PHE A 483 -23.99 29.78 2.64
C PHE A 483 -25.04 30.81 2.20
N PRO A 484 -26.27 30.81 2.75
CA PRO A 484 -27.33 31.73 2.37
C PRO A 484 -26.95 33.19 2.62
N THR A 485 -26.99 34.03 1.59
CA THR A 485 -26.65 35.47 1.71
C THR A 485 -27.64 36.25 2.57
N LYS A 486 -28.93 35.87 2.55
CA LYS A 486 -30.00 36.54 3.30
C LYS A 486 -29.79 36.58 4.84
N ARG A 487 -28.98 35.68 5.38
CA ARG A 487 -28.67 35.60 6.82
C ARG A 487 -27.49 36.46 7.26
N LEU A 488 -26.79 37.12 6.32
CA LEU A 488 -25.63 37.95 6.64
C LEU A 488 -26.03 39.42 6.78
N LYS A 489 -25.65 40.06 7.89
CA LYS A 489 -25.73 41.51 8.05
C LYS A 489 -24.57 42.16 7.31
N PRO A 490 -24.66 43.45 6.89
CA PRO A 490 -23.53 44.17 6.31
C PRO A 490 -22.30 44.11 7.23
N GLY A 491 -21.12 43.95 6.62
CA GLY A 491 -19.86 43.81 7.36
C GLY A 491 -18.82 42.97 6.65
N TYR A 492 -17.68 42.80 7.30
CA TYR A 492 -16.59 41.95 6.79
C TYR A 492 -16.73 40.54 7.35
N TYR A 493 -16.48 39.56 6.47
CA TYR A 493 -16.54 38.15 6.78
C TYR A 493 -15.33 37.40 6.25
N VAL A 494 -15.01 36.29 6.89
CA VAL A 494 -14.04 35.33 6.45
C VAL A 494 -14.69 33.95 6.52
N TYR A 495 -14.40 33.10 5.57
CA TYR A 495 -14.79 31.69 5.69
C TYR A 495 -13.62 30.89 6.22
N GLY A 496 -13.93 29.87 6.99
CA GLY A 496 -12.94 28.93 7.50
C GLY A 496 -13.52 27.52 7.51
N ALA A 497 -12.66 26.53 7.39
CA ALA A 497 -13.03 25.14 7.51
C ALA A 497 -11.99 24.35 8.29
N THR A 498 -12.44 23.51 9.20
CA THR A 498 -11.63 22.44 9.79
C THR A 498 -11.94 21.16 9.04
N VAL A 499 -10.90 20.53 8.52
CA VAL A 499 -10.97 19.27 7.77
C VAL A 499 -10.22 18.21 8.56
N VAL A 500 -10.82 17.03 8.68
CA VAL A 500 -10.31 15.88 9.46
C VAL A 500 -10.29 14.66 8.56
N ALA A 501 -9.15 13.98 8.46
CA ALA A 501 -9.04 12.73 7.68
C ALA A 501 -10.02 11.66 8.18
N GLU A 502 -10.65 10.93 7.26
CA GLU A 502 -11.67 9.92 7.60
C GLU A 502 -11.06 8.76 8.38
N MET A 503 -9.85 8.34 8.00
CA MET A 503 -9.19 7.17 8.57
C MET A 503 -8.39 7.49 9.83
N ASN A 504 -8.04 8.74 10.08
CA ASN A 504 -7.28 9.14 11.27
C ASN A 504 -7.69 10.55 11.76
N ALA A 505 -8.48 10.60 12.83
CA ALA A 505 -8.98 11.86 13.37
C ALA A 505 -7.90 12.79 13.96
N ALA A 506 -6.68 12.29 14.23
CA ALA A 506 -5.55 13.12 14.64
C ALA A 506 -5.02 13.98 13.47
N ARG A 507 -5.18 13.50 12.23
CA ARG A 507 -4.82 14.24 11.01
C ARG A 507 -5.91 15.24 10.68
N LYS A 508 -5.69 16.48 11.11
CA LYS A 508 -6.62 17.61 10.92
C LYS A 508 -5.90 18.88 10.55
N ALA A 509 -6.57 19.71 9.77
CA ALA A 509 -6.08 21.03 9.42
C ALA A 509 -7.22 22.05 9.41
N THR A 510 -6.88 23.31 9.66
CA THR A 510 -7.81 24.45 9.58
C THR A 510 -7.37 25.37 8.45
N TYR A 511 -8.30 25.65 7.57
CA TYR A 511 -8.13 26.51 6.40
C TYR A 511 -8.97 27.77 6.58
N VAL A 512 -8.38 28.92 6.26
CA VAL A 512 -9.04 30.23 6.35
C VAL A 512 -8.91 30.93 5.01
N GLY A 513 -10.05 31.34 4.45
CA GLY A 513 -10.11 32.06 3.20
C GLY A 513 -9.81 33.56 3.34
N ARG A 514 -9.78 34.28 2.21
CA ARG A 514 -9.63 35.74 2.23
C ARG A 514 -10.87 36.43 2.79
N PRO A 515 -10.73 37.53 3.55
CA PRO A 515 -11.86 38.35 3.97
C PRO A 515 -12.62 38.94 2.77
N PHE A 516 -13.93 39.01 2.89
CA PHE A 516 -14.81 39.66 1.93
C PHE A 516 -15.82 40.54 2.61
N ALA A 517 -16.35 41.55 1.91
CA ALA A 517 -17.34 42.47 2.41
C ALA A 517 -18.76 42.09 1.95
N VAL A 518 -19.71 42.12 2.87
CA VAL A 518 -21.15 42.12 2.59
C VAL A 518 -21.62 43.55 2.77
N VAL A 519 -22.14 44.18 1.72
CA VAL A 519 -22.60 45.58 1.73
C VAL A 519 -24.13 45.64 1.65
N ARG A 520 -24.74 46.68 2.25
CA ARG A 520 -26.12 47.08 1.94
C ARG A 520 -26.07 47.96 0.68
N ARG A 521 -27.10 47.91 -0.13
CA ARG A 521 -27.47 49.01 -1.00
C ARG A 521 -27.91 50.19 -0.14
#